data_0041844e0896f0c1acf1c0ce8efeb84a
#
_entry.id   0041844e0896f0c1acf1c0ce8efeb84a
#
_cell.length_a   1.000
_cell.length_b   1.000
_cell.length_c   1.000
_cell.angle_alpha   90.00
_cell.angle_beta   90.00
_cell.angle_gamma   90.00
#
_symmetry.space_group_name_H-M   'P 1'
#
loop_
_entity.id
_entity.type
_entity.pdbx_description
1 polymer ?
#
loop_
_entity_poly.entity_id
_entity_poly.type
_entity_poly.pdbx_seq_one_letter_code
_entity_poly.pdbx_strand_id
1 'polypeptide(L)'
;MILSDKTIRTLLAGGQLDISPLEDIQIQPASVDIRLGDSFRLMEADGQIQMDAPIAYREVKAERFVLQPGQFVLATTREYFRLPDNMTAFVEGRSSIGRLG
;
A
#
# COMPACT_ATOMS: atom_id res chain seq x y z
N MET A 1 18.30 -6.23 7.50
CA MET A 1 18.12 -5.40 8.72
C MET A 1 16.83 -4.61 8.59
N ILE A 2 16.00 -4.65 9.60
CA ILE A 2 14.76 -3.86 9.66
C ILE A 2 15.09 -2.51 10.31
N LEU A 3 14.62 -1.44 9.68
CA LEU A 3 14.90 -0.08 10.15
C LEU A 3 14.04 0.26 11.37
N SER A 4 14.65 0.91 12.35
CA SER A 4 13.91 1.49 13.47
C SER A 4 13.26 2.82 13.07
N ASP A 5 12.30 3.28 13.86
CA ASP A 5 11.66 4.60 13.68
C ASP A 5 12.69 5.73 13.64
N LYS A 6 13.70 5.67 14.50
CA LYS A 6 14.78 6.66 14.53
C LYS A 6 15.54 6.71 13.20
N THR A 7 15.88 5.54 12.66
CA THR A 7 16.59 5.45 11.36
C THR A 7 15.68 5.92 10.22
N ILE A 8 14.41 5.54 10.23
CA ILE A 8 13.43 5.99 9.23
C ILE A 8 13.35 7.52 9.23
N ARG A 9 13.23 8.15 10.40
CA ARG A 9 13.18 9.61 10.51
C ARG A 9 14.46 10.28 9.99
N THR A 10 15.61 9.69 10.28
CA THR A 10 16.91 10.22 9.79
C THR A 10 16.97 10.17 8.27
N LEU A 11 16.58 9.07 7.66
CA LEU A 11 16.59 8.91 6.20
C LEU A 11 15.57 9.83 5.50
N LEU A 12 14.41 10.04 6.10
CA LEU A 12 13.42 11.00 5.59
C LEU A 12 13.94 12.43 5.64
N ALA A 13 14.54 12.81 6.76
CA ALA A 13 15.11 14.16 6.95
C ALA A 13 16.27 14.43 5.99
N GLY A 14 17.08 13.40 5.68
CA GLY A 14 18.21 13.50 4.78
C GLY A 14 17.86 13.37 3.29
N GLY A 15 16.62 13.06 2.97
CA GLY A 15 16.16 12.91 1.58
C GLY A 15 16.55 11.61 0.90
N GLN A 16 17.17 10.66 1.61
CA GLN A 16 17.49 9.34 1.04
C GLN A 16 16.23 8.48 0.85
N LEU A 17 15.28 8.62 1.77
CA LEU A 17 13.97 7.99 1.71
C LEU A 17 12.92 9.09 1.55
N ASP A 18 11.99 8.91 0.62
CA ASP A 18 10.88 9.84 0.45
C ASP A 18 9.55 9.09 0.56
N ILE A 19 8.72 9.55 1.48
CA ILE A 19 7.36 9.08 1.67
C ILE A 19 6.48 10.32 1.85
N SER A 20 5.63 10.61 0.88
CA SER A 20 4.82 11.83 0.93
C SER A 20 3.42 11.64 0.34
N PRO A 21 2.39 12.26 0.92
CA PRO A 21 2.40 13.01 2.18
C PRO A 21 2.54 12.07 3.37
N LEU A 22 3.24 12.49 4.41
CA LEU A 22 3.45 11.67 5.61
C LEU A 22 3.26 12.49 6.89
N GLU A 23 2.45 11.98 7.78
CA GLU A 23 2.27 12.53 9.12
C GLU A 23 3.15 11.77 10.11
N ASP A 24 3.62 12.47 11.14
CA ASP A 24 4.52 11.90 12.13
C ASP A 24 3.95 10.66 12.83
N ILE A 25 2.65 10.65 13.08
CA ILE A 25 1.95 9.53 13.73
C ILE A 25 2.00 8.23 12.92
N GLN A 26 2.26 8.31 11.61
CA GLN A 26 2.35 7.14 10.75
C GLN A 26 3.65 6.37 10.95
N ILE A 27 4.67 6.98 11.53
CA ILE A 27 5.96 6.32 11.78
C ILE A 27 5.85 5.49 13.05
N GLN A 28 5.98 4.17 12.90
CA GLN A 28 5.90 3.18 13.94
C GLN A 28 7.31 2.68 14.31
N PRO A 29 7.48 1.91 15.41
CA PRO A 29 8.82 1.51 15.86
C PRO A 29 9.71 0.81 14.83
N ALA A 30 9.14 0.10 13.87
CA ALA A 30 9.89 -0.61 12.84
C ALA A 30 9.15 -0.64 11.48
N SER A 31 8.21 0.27 11.28
CA SER A 31 7.38 0.31 10.06
C SER A 31 6.78 1.70 9.87
N VAL A 32 6.14 1.90 8.73
CA VAL A 32 5.35 3.09 8.45
C VAL A 32 3.94 2.65 8.10
N ASP A 33 2.96 3.20 8.79
CA ASP A 33 1.56 2.98 8.46
C ASP A 33 1.23 3.72 7.17
N ILE A 34 0.59 3.03 6.25
CA ILE A 34 0.15 3.60 4.98
C ILE A 34 -1.37 3.71 4.94
N ARG A 35 -1.86 4.63 4.13
CA ARG A 35 -3.29 4.89 3.99
C ARG A 35 -3.76 4.52 2.59
N LEU A 36 -4.99 4.06 2.47
CA LEU A 36 -5.61 3.83 1.18
C LEU A 36 -5.88 5.16 0.48
N GLY A 37 -5.56 5.19 -0.82
CA GLY A 37 -6.01 6.24 -1.71
C GLY A 37 -7.48 6.06 -2.10
N ASP A 38 -7.90 6.80 -3.10
CA ASP A 38 -9.28 6.82 -3.58
C ASP A 38 -9.49 6.06 -4.90
N SER A 39 -8.46 5.39 -5.39
CA SER A 39 -8.50 4.66 -6.66
C SER A 39 -8.47 3.16 -6.42
N PHE A 40 -9.46 2.47 -6.98
CA PHE A 40 -9.62 1.03 -6.86
C PHE A 40 -9.80 0.42 -8.25
N ARG A 41 -9.19 -0.74 -8.51
CA ARG A 41 -9.34 -1.47 -9.76
C ARG A 41 -9.93 -2.84 -9.50
N LEU A 42 -11.05 -3.10 -10.17
CA LEU A 42 -11.72 -4.38 -10.16
C LEU A 42 -11.40 -5.12 -11.44
N MET A 43 -11.07 -6.40 -11.33
CA MET A 43 -10.90 -7.24 -12.52
C MET A 43 -12.25 -7.54 -13.14
N GLU A 44 -12.37 -7.28 -14.45
CA GLU A 44 -13.53 -7.66 -15.24
C GLU A 44 -13.23 -8.97 -15.98
N ALA A 45 -13.18 -10.07 -15.23
CA ALA A 45 -12.96 -11.39 -15.81
C ALA A 45 -14.00 -12.36 -15.29
N ASP A 46 -14.66 -13.05 -16.22
CA ASP A 46 -15.58 -14.14 -15.93
C ASP A 46 -14.81 -15.46 -16.08
N GLY A 47 -14.53 -16.14 -14.96
CA GLY A 47 -13.90 -17.44 -14.97
C GLY A 47 -12.37 -17.40 -14.95
N GLN A 48 -11.74 -18.13 -15.86
CA GLN A 48 -10.28 -18.32 -15.86
C GLN A 48 -9.52 -17.10 -16.37
N ILE A 49 -8.45 -16.77 -15.67
CA ILE A 49 -7.50 -15.73 -16.08
C ILE A 49 -6.23 -16.42 -16.56
N GLN A 50 -5.79 -16.10 -17.78
CA GLN A 50 -4.53 -16.61 -18.34
C GLN A 50 -3.41 -15.60 -18.04
N MET A 51 -2.23 -16.11 -17.69
CA MET A 51 -1.09 -15.27 -17.33
C MET A 51 -0.56 -14.42 -18.50
N ASP A 52 -0.74 -14.89 -19.71
CA ASP A 52 -0.24 -14.26 -20.94
C ASP A 52 -1.30 -13.42 -21.67
N ALA A 53 -2.51 -13.35 -21.15
CA ALA A 53 -3.60 -12.60 -21.75
C ALA A 53 -3.80 -11.26 -21.02
N PRO A 54 -4.15 -10.18 -21.75
CA PRO A 54 -4.49 -8.92 -21.11
C PRO A 54 -5.74 -9.07 -20.24
N ILE A 55 -5.69 -8.44 -19.05
CA ILE A 55 -6.81 -8.44 -18.11
C ILE A 55 -7.46 -7.06 -18.17
N ALA A 56 -8.77 -7.03 -18.35
CA ALA A 56 -9.54 -5.81 -18.30
C ALA A 56 -9.81 -5.44 -16.84
N TYR A 57 -9.59 -4.17 -16.51
CA TYR A 57 -9.88 -3.61 -15.20
C TYR A 57 -10.91 -2.50 -15.32
N ARG A 58 -11.79 -2.42 -14.34
CA ARG A 58 -12.66 -1.27 -14.15
C ARG A 58 -12.14 -0.42 -13.00
N GLU A 59 -11.85 0.84 -13.27
CA GLU A 59 -11.40 1.77 -12.23
C GLU A 59 -12.59 2.39 -11.53
N VAL A 60 -12.55 2.40 -10.20
CA VAL A 60 -13.55 3.05 -9.34
C VAL A 60 -12.82 4.07 -8.49
N LYS A 61 -13.29 5.31 -8.52
CA LYS A 61 -12.82 6.36 -7.61
C LYS A 61 -13.86 6.60 -6.54
N ALA A 62 -13.49 6.42 -5.28
CA ALA A 62 -14.39 6.57 -4.16
C ALA A 62 -13.61 6.81 -2.87
N GLU A 63 -14.18 7.59 -1.96
CA GLU A 63 -13.63 7.77 -0.63
C GLU A 63 -13.81 6.53 0.26
N ARG A 64 -14.81 5.73 -0.07
CA ARG A 64 -15.11 4.47 0.62
C ARG A 64 -15.35 3.39 -0.41
N PHE A 65 -14.84 2.22 -0.12
CA PHE A 65 -15.03 1.03 -0.95
C PHE A 65 -15.50 -0.12 -0.06
N VAL A 66 -16.63 -0.74 -0.43
CA VAL A 66 -17.13 -1.92 0.26
C VAL A 66 -16.59 -3.15 -0.45
N LEU A 67 -15.71 -3.89 0.22
CA LEU A 67 -15.18 -5.15 -0.28
C LEU A 67 -16.13 -6.28 0.07
N GLN A 68 -16.68 -6.91 -0.95
CA GLN A 68 -17.59 -8.05 -0.76
C GLN A 68 -16.81 -9.31 -0.45
N PRO A 69 -17.40 -10.29 0.27
CA PRO A 69 -16.74 -11.57 0.51
C PRO A 69 -16.35 -12.24 -0.82
N GLY A 70 -15.12 -12.75 -0.87
CA GLY A 70 -14.57 -13.37 -2.08
C GLY A 70 -14.12 -12.42 -3.18
N GLN A 71 -14.33 -11.13 -3.01
CA GLN A 71 -13.94 -10.12 -3.99
C GLN A 71 -12.45 -9.77 -3.85
N PHE A 72 -11.79 -9.61 -4.99
CA PHE A 72 -10.42 -9.11 -5.08
C PHE A 72 -10.42 -7.71 -5.68
N VAL A 73 -9.64 -6.80 -5.08
CA VAL A 73 -9.51 -5.43 -5.56
C VAL A 73 -8.05 -5.00 -5.50
N LEU A 74 -7.60 -4.26 -6.49
CA LEU A 74 -6.32 -3.56 -6.47
C LEU A 74 -6.57 -2.13 -6.01
N ALA A 75 -5.78 -1.69 -5.05
CA ALA A 75 -5.85 -0.33 -4.53
C ALA A 75 -4.46 0.30 -4.49
N THR A 76 -4.42 1.61 -4.43
CA THR A 76 -3.18 2.36 -4.30
C THR A 76 -3.11 3.03 -2.93
N THR A 77 -1.90 3.32 -2.49
CA THR A 77 -1.69 4.12 -1.29
C THR A 77 -1.89 5.60 -1.59
N ARG A 78 -2.26 6.37 -0.57
CA ARG A 78 -2.26 7.84 -0.64
C ARG A 78 -0.84 8.37 -0.72
N GLU A 79 0.11 7.70 -0.06
CA GLU A 79 1.51 8.08 -0.04
C GLU A 79 2.22 7.66 -1.33
N TYR A 80 3.13 8.51 -1.78
CA TYR A 80 4.13 8.21 -2.81
C TYR A 80 5.42 7.79 -2.11
N PHE A 81 6.08 6.76 -2.64
CA PHE A 81 7.31 6.19 -2.07
C PHE A 81 8.45 6.30 -3.06
N ARG A 82 9.59 6.73 -2.57
CA ARG A 82 10.86 6.64 -3.29
C ARG A 82 11.90 6.04 -2.36
N LEU A 83 12.32 4.82 -2.67
CA LEU A 83 13.32 4.09 -1.91
C LEU A 83 14.70 4.28 -2.54
N PRO A 84 15.79 4.36 -1.74
CA PRO A 84 17.13 4.30 -2.28
C PRO A 84 17.48 2.90 -2.79
N ASP A 85 18.55 2.79 -3.59
CA ASP A 85 18.95 1.55 -4.26
C ASP A 85 19.31 0.41 -3.30
N ASN A 86 19.68 0.74 -2.08
CA ASN A 86 20.12 -0.23 -1.07
C ASN A 86 19.00 -0.64 -0.11
N MET A 87 17.73 -0.37 -0.46
CA MET A 87 16.62 -0.59 0.46
C MET A 87 15.45 -1.24 -0.28
N THR A 88 14.79 -2.17 0.40
CA THR A 88 13.56 -2.81 -0.05
C THR A 88 12.49 -2.65 1.02
N ALA A 89 11.25 -2.51 0.60
CA ALA A 89 10.11 -2.46 1.51
C ALA A 89 9.10 -3.56 1.19
N PHE A 90 8.50 -4.12 2.23
CA PHE A 90 7.41 -5.07 2.13
C PHE A 90 6.12 -4.44 2.62
N VAL A 91 5.02 -4.79 1.97
CA VAL A 91 3.68 -4.40 2.43
C VAL A 91 3.14 -5.50 3.33
N GLU A 92 2.79 -5.12 4.54
CA GLU A 92 2.23 -6.03 5.55
C GLU A 92 0.86 -5.56 5.98
N GLY A 93 -0.03 -6.51 6.27
CA GLY A 93 -1.35 -6.19 6.80
C GLY A 93 -1.28 -5.79 8.28
N ARG A 94 -2.17 -4.88 8.69
CA ARG A 94 -2.31 -4.53 10.10
C ARG A 94 -3.11 -5.60 10.84
N SER A 95 -2.65 -5.95 12.03
CA SER A 95 -3.33 -6.96 12.86
C SER A 95 -4.75 -6.55 13.25
N SER A 96 -4.98 -5.25 13.46
CA SER A 96 -6.32 -4.73 13.77
C SER A 96 -7.32 -4.96 12.65
N ILE A 97 -6.87 -4.92 11.40
CA ILE A 97 -7.69 -5.24 10.23
C ILE A 97 -7.81 -6.75 10.06
N GLY A 98 -6.70 -7.47 10.20
CA GLY A 98 -6.69 -8.92 10.07
C GLY A 98 -7.63 -9.66 11.04
N ARG A 99 -7.84 -9.09 12.24
CA ARG A 99 -8.75 -9.67 13.24
C ARG A 99 -10.23 -9.55 12.85
N LEU A 100 -10.56 -8.73 11.89
CA LEU A 100 -11.92 -8.61 11.39
C LEU A 100 -12.31 -9.74 10.41
N GLY A 101 -11.32 -10.50 9.96
CA GLY A 101 -11.53 -11.63 9.04
C GLY A 101 -11.35 -11.31 7.58
#